data_8eeff263f1370ee9c1bbf195628d4810
#
_entry.id   8eeff263f1370ee9c1bbf195628d4810
#
_cell.length_a   1.000
_cell.length_b   1.000
_cell.length_c   1.000
_cell.angle_alpha   90.00
_cell.angle_beta   90.00
_cell.angle_gamma   90.00
#
_symmetry.space_group_name_H-M   'P 1'
#
loop_
_entity.id
_entity.type
_entity.pdbx_description
1 polymer ?
#
loop_
_entity_poly.entity_id
_entity_poly.type
_entity_poly.pdbx_seq_one_letter_code
_entity_poly.pdbx_strand_id
1 'polypeptide(L)'
;AVIVMAGAAGMFPENKKYWKSALPKIKDHFDIANIHHISGPDGQCDKELWVDEFADLLKSVNVNKPIWLTEAMTCGPPIKAYVNAFLNGAELIIDVGVNAPGKKMSKKSRKKLNQFITEYDGFTSIKSLSNEEVEFTYKDGSTKNLKLK
;
A
#
# COMPACT_ATOMS: atom_id res chain seq x y z
N ALA A 1 8.13 -3.14 22.26
CA ALA A 1 8.66 -2.95 20.88
C ALA A 1 7.60 -3.42 19.90
N VAL A 2 7.47 -2.75 18.75
CA VAL A 2 6.60 -3.19 17.64
C VAL A 2 7.44 -4.03 16.69
N ILE A 3 6.96 -5.23 16.37
CA ILE A 3 7.65 -6.16 15.47
C ILE A 3 6.98 -6.11 14.10
N VAL A 4 7.74 -5.70 13.09
CA VAL A 4 7.29 -5.71 11.70
C VAL A 4 7.77 -7.01 11.03
N MET A 5 6.87 -7.73 10.39
CA MET A 5 7.21 -8.93 9.61
C MET A 5 8.21 -8.60 8.49
N ALA A 6 9.05 -9.54 8.12
CA ALA A 6 9.87 -9.42 6.90
C ALA A 6 8.97 -9.20 5.68
N GLY A 7 9.39 -8.31 4.77
CA GLY A 7 8.59 -7.94 3.61
C GLY A 7 8.29 -9.11 2.67
N ALA A 8 7.02 -9.36 2.40
CA ALA A 8 6.61 -10.29 1.36
C ALA A 8 6.88 -9.66 -0.01
N ALA A 9 7.74 -10.26 -0.82
CA ALA A 9 8.16 -9.72 -2.12
C ALA A 9 7.09 -9.94 -3.21
N GLY A 10 6.00 -9.17 -3.16
CA GLY A 10 4.87 -9.28 -4.08
C GLY A 10 4.01 -10.54 -3.87
N MET A 11 2.93 -10.65 -4.65
CA MET A 11 1.94 -11.73 -4.54
C MET A 11 1.96 -12.67 -5.74
N PHE A 12 3.15 -12.99 -6.25
CA PHE A 12 3.32 -14.04 -7.26
C PHE A 12 2.87 -15.41 -6.72
N PRO A 13 2.47 -16.36 -7.58
CA PRO A 13 1.93 -17.65 -7.15
C PRO A 13 2.82 -18.39 -6.13
N GLU A 14 4.15 -18.40 -6.35
CA GLU A 14 5.12 -19.05 -5.46
C GLU A 14 5.18 -18.33 -4.11
N ASN A 15 5.19 -17.01 -4.10
CA ASN A 15 5.19 -16.20 -2.89
C ASN A 15 3.89 -16.40 -2.08
N LYS A 16 2.75 -16.41 -2.74
CA LYS A 16 1.45 -16.71 -2.10
C LYS A 16 1.47 -18.09 -1.44
N LYS A 17 1.97 -19.10 -2.14
CA LYS A 17 2.08 -20.48 -1.61
C LYS A 17 2.98 -20.53 -0.36
N TYR A 18 4.14 -19.87 -0.42
CA TYR A 18 5.06 -19.76 0.71
C TYR A 18 4.39 -19.08 1.90
N TRP A 19 3.86 -17.88 1.71
CA TRP A 19 3.28 -17.09 2.79
C TRP A 19 2.00 -17.71 3.35
N LYS A 20 1.19 -18.39 2.54
CA LYS A 20 0.04 -19.16 3.02
C LYS A 20 0.44 -20.26 4.00
N SER A 21 1.61 -20.85 3.83
CA SER A 21 2.16 -21.85 4.74
C SER A 21 2.88 -21.26 5.95
N ALA A 22 3.57 -20.13 5.78
CA ALA A 22 4.39 -19.53 6.84
C ALA A 22 3.57 -18.70 7.84
N LEU A 23 2.64 -17.89 7.36
CA LEU A 23 1.88 -16.95 8.18
C LEU A 23 1.17 -17.59 9.37
N PRO A 24 0.47 -18.75 9.26
CA PRO A 24 -0.16 -19.37 10.41
C PRO A 24 0.82 -19.75 11.53
N LYS A 25 2.08 -19.99 11.18
CA LYS A 25 3.12 -20.41 12.13
C LYS A 25 3.77 -19.24 12.85
N ILE A 26 3.75 -18.06 12.24
CA ILE A 26 4.47 -16.88 12.74
C ILE A 26 3.55 -15.74 13.17
N LYS A 27 2.24 -15.86 12.99
CA LYS A 27 1.27 -14.75 13.21
C LYS A 27 1.32 -14.13 14.62
N ASP A 28 1.74 -14.90 15.61
CA ASP A 28 1.84 -14.45 17.01
C ASP A 28 3.21 -13.82 17.32
N HIS A 29 4.13 -13.78 16.36
CA HIS A 29 5.49 -13.28 16.52
C HIS A 29 5.74 -11.93 15.83
N PHE A 30 4.72 -11.30 15.26
CA PHE A 30 4.80 -9.96 14.69
C PHE A 30 3.51 -9.17 14.97
N ASP A 31 3.63 -7.84 14.97
CA ASP A 31 2.53 -6.91 15.19
C ASP A 31 1.99 -6.35 13.87
N ILE A 32 2.83 -6.23 12.86
CA ILE A 32 2.53 -5.59 11.58
C ILE A 32 2.91 -6.53 10.43
N ALA A 33 1.94 -6.82 9.57
CA ALA A 33 2.18 -7.53 8.32
C ALA A 33 2.83 -6.58 7.30
N ASN A 34 3.85 -7.05 6.58
CA ASN A 34 4.61 -6.21 5.68
C ASN A 34 4.70 -6.82 4.28
N ILE A 35 4.46 -5.99 3.28
CA ILE A 35 4.62 -6.35 1.87
C ILE A 35 5.59 -5.39 1.18
N HIS A 36 6.38 -5.91 0.27
CA HIS A 36 7.19 -5.14 -0.67
C HIS A 36 6.61 -5.27 -2.07
N HIS A 37 6.48 -4.16 -2.77
CA HIS A 37 6.16 -4.16 -4.19
C HIS A 37 7.13 -3.26 -4.94
N ILE A 38 8.01 -3.89 -5.68
CA ILE A 38 8.85 -3.23 -6.68
C ILE A 38 8.30 -3.65 -8.02
N SER A 39 7.83 -2.69 -8.81
CA SER A 39 7.39 -2.98 -10.18
C SER A 39 8.54 -3.62 -10.97
N GLY A 40 8.35 -4.87 -11.35
CA GLY A 40 9.30 -5.59 -12.17
C GLY A 40 9.35 -5.08 -13.62
N PRO A 41 10.28 -5.60 -14.43
CA PRO A 41 10.37 -5.27 -15.86
C PRO A 41 9.11 -5.67 -16.64
N ASP A 42 8.24 -6.46 -16.07
CA ASP A 42 7.08 -7.08 -16.74
C ASP A 42 5.85 -6.16 -16.82
N GLY A 43 5.99 -4.87 -16.50
CA GLY A 43 4.91 -3.89 -16.69
C GLY A 43 3.69 -4.08 -15.78
N GLN A 44 3.80 -4.84 -14.70
CA GLN A 44 2.72 -5.00 -13.71
C GLN A 44 2.57 -3.75 -12.82
N CYS A 45 2.66 -2.60 -13.46
CA CYS A 45 2.52 -1.29 -12.84
C CYS A 45 1.08 -0.93 -12.52
N ASP A 46 0.13 -1.68 -13.03
CA ASP A 46 -1.30 -1.40 -12.94
C ASP A 46 -1.98 -2.07 -11.76
N LYS A 47 -1.28 -2.98 -11.09
CA LYS A 47 -1.81 -3.60 -9.88
C LYS A 47 -1.50 -2.75 -8.66
N GLU A 48 -2.44 -2.63 -7.82
CA GLU A 48 -2.57 -1.80 -6.61
C GLU A 48 -1.54 -2.13 -5.52
N LEU A 49 -0.25 -2.18 -5.92
CA LEU A 49 0.88 -2.50 -5.04
C LEU A 49 0.70 -3.86 -4.32
N TRP A 50 -0.13 -4.76 -4.87
CA TRP A 50 -0.44 -6.10 -4.33
C TRP A 50 -1.10 -6.10 -2.95
N VAL A 51 -1.54 -4.95 -2.43
CA VAL A 51 -2.07 -4.85 -1.08
C VAL A 51 -3.40 -5.59 -0.95
N ASP A 52 -4.27 -5.52 -1.96
CA ASP A 52 -5.52 -6.26 -2.04
C ASP A 52 -5.29 -7.79 -1.93
N GLU A 53 -4.40 -8.31 -2.78
CA GLU A 53 -4.09 -9.74 -2.79
C GLU A 53 -3.38 -10.20 -1.50
N PHE A 54 -2.59 -9.31 -0.89
CA PHE A 54 -1.95 -9.61 0.39
C PHE A 54 -2.96 -9.57 1.54
N ALA A 55 -3.88 -8.60 1.56
CA ALA A 55 -4.96 -8.54 2.53
C ALA A 55 -5.85 -9.80 2.45
N ASP A 56 -6.20 -10.24 1.23
CA ASP A 56 -6.95 -11.48 1.03
C ASP A 56 -6.19 -12.71 1.51
N LEU A 57 -4.88 -12.75 1.27
CA LEU A 57 -4.04 -13.84 1.80
C LEU A 57 -4.05 -13.87 3.33
N LEU A 58 -3.82 -12.72 4.00
CA LEU A 58 -3.85 -12.61 5.46
C LEU A 58 -5.20 -13.07 6.02
N LYS A 59 -6.30 -12.61 5.42
CA LYS A 59 -7.65 -13.02 5.78
C LYS A 59 -7.87 -14.52 5.63
N SER A 60 -7.37 -15.12 4.53
CA SER A 60 -7.52 -16.56 4.25
C SER A 60 -6.83 -17.47 5.27
N VAL A 61 -5.88 -16.93 6.03
CA VAL A 61 -5.12 -17.66 7.06
C VAL A 61 -5.37 -17.13 8.48
N ASN A 62 -6.45 -16.35 8.67
CA ASN A 62 -6.85 -15.76 9.94
C ASN A 62 -5.75 -14.91 10.62
N VAL A 63 -5.07 -14.10 9.84
CA VAL A 63 -4.13 -13.07 10.31
C VAL A 63 -4.79 -11.71 10.20
N ASN A 64 -5.13 -11.11 11.34
CA ASN A 64 -5.71 -9.76 11.43
C ASN A 64 -4.67 -8.80 11.99
N LYS A 65 -3.83 -8.26 11.13
CA LYS A 65 -2.74 -7.33 11.47
C LYS A 65 -2.76 -6.14 10.53
N PRO A 66 -2.34 -4.94 11.00
CA PRO A 66 -2.12 -3.79 10.12
C PRO A 66 -1.15 -4.14 8.99
N ILE A 67 -1.34 -3.54 7.82
CA ILE A 67 -0.50 -3.78 6.66
C ILE A 67 0.38 -2.55 6.42
N TRP A 68 1.69 -2.76 6.41
CA TRP A 68 2.66 -1.77 5.96
C TRP A 68 3.27 -2.19 4.63
N LEU A 69 3.39 -1.23 3.74
CA LEU A 69 4.10 -1.36 2.48
C LEU A 69 5.42 -0.59 2.62
N THR A 70 6.46 -1.26 3.13
CA THR A 70 7.72 -0.60 3.48
C THR A 70 8.69 -0.47 2.33
N GLU A 71 8.38 -1.02 1.18
CA GLU A 71 9.13 -0.83 -0.05
C GLU A 71 8.15 -0.85 -1.23
N ALA A 72 7.82 0.34 -1.75
CA ALA A 72 6.95 0.53 -2.90
C ALA A 72 7.68 1.23 -4.03
N MET A 73 7.40 0.82 -5.26
CA MET A 73 7.80 1.53 -6.47
C MET A 73 6.64 1.54 -7.45
N THR A 74 6.09 2.72 -7.71
CA THR A 74 5.01 2.90 -8.67
C THR A 74 5.54 3.22 -10.07
N CYS A 75 4.90 2.71 -11.11
CA CYS A 75 5.24 3.01 -12.51
C CYS A 75 4.37 4.12 -13.12
N GLY A 76 3.25 4.44 -12.49
CA GLY A 76 2.24 5.38 -12.95
C GLY A 76 2.03 6.56 -12.00
N PRO A 77 0.88 7.23 -12.08
CA PRO A 77 0.51 8.27 -11.13
C PRO A 77 0.42 7.69 -9.71
N PRO A 78 1.36 8.03 -8.81
CA PRO A 78 1.50 7.33 -7.52
C PRO A 78 0.27 7.51 -6.62
N ILE A 79 -0.43 8.65 -6.72
CA ILE A 79 -1.58 8.97 -5.86
C ILE A 79 -2.69 7.93 -5.98
N LYS A 80 -3.05 7.52 -7.21
CA LYS A 80 -4.10 6.50 -7.41
C LYS A 80 -3.69 5.15 -6.81
N ALA A 81 -2.45 4.72 -7.03
CA ALA A 81 -1.93 3.49 -6.48
C ALA A 81 -1.92 3.50 -4.94
N TYR A 82 -1.52 4.62 -4.32
CA TYR A 82 -1.52 4.75 -2.86
C TYR A 82 -2.93 4.77 -2.28
N VAL A 83 -3.85 5.53 -2.89
CA VAL A 83 -5.25 5.55 -2.46
C VAL A 83 -5.85 4.14 -2.51
N ASN A 84 -5.59 3.40 -3.57
CA ASN A 84 -6.05 2.02 -3.68
C ASN A 84 -5.41 1.11 -2.62
N ALA A 85 -4.12 1.28 -2.33
CA ALA A 85 -3.47 0.53 -1.27
C ALA A 85 -4.08 0.83 0.11
N PHE A 86 -4.37 2.09 0.41
CA PHE A 86 -5.06 2.47 1.66
C PHE A 86 -6.49 1.94 1.71
N LEU A 87 -7.25 1.96 0.61
CA LEU A 87 -8.58 1.36 0.53
C LEU A 87 -8.56 -0.14 0.81
N ASN A 88 -7.46 -0.82 0.52
CA ASN A 88 -7.26 -2.25 0.77
C ASN A 88 -6.54 -2.54 2.11
N GLY A 89 -6.45 -1.56 2.99
CA GLY A 89 -6.01 -1.74 4.37
C GLY A 89 -4.52 -1.47 4.64
N ALA A 90 -3.79 -0.88 3.70
CA ALA A 90 -2.46 -0.36 4.03
C ALA A 90 -2.58 0.83 5.01
N GLU A 91 -1.76 0.84 6.05
CA GLU A 91 -1.67 1.95 7.00
C GLU A 91 -0.42 2.83 6.78
N LEU A 92 0.60 2.27 6.15
CA LEU A 92 1.85 2.95 5.83
C LEU A 92 2.34 2.55 4.45
N ILE A 93 2.80 3.53 3.68
CA ILE A 93 3.49 3.31 2.40
C ILE A 93 4.81 4.08 2.40
N ILE A 94 5.92 3.38 2.17
CA ILE A 94 7.25 3.95 1.95
C ILE A 94 7.61 3.77 0.48
N ASP A 95 7.57 4.85 -0.29
CA ASP A 95 7.96 4.82 -1.71
C ASP A 95 9.47 5.00 -1.87
N VAL A 96 10.13 3.97 -2.35
CA VAL A 96 11.57 3.98 -2.65
C VAL A 96 11.84 4.37 -4.11
N GLY A 97 10.80 4.39 -4.96
CA GLY A 97 10.92 4.67 -6.40
C GLY A 97 11.17 6.12 -6.75
N VAL A 98 10.93 7.06 -5.81
CA VAL A 98 11.14 8.50 -6.04
C VAL A 98 12.57 8.83 -6.47
N ASN A 99 13.54 8.04 -6.03
CA ASN A 99 14.97 8.24 -6.33
C ASN A 99 15.63 7.02 -6.97
N ALA A 100 14.88 6.03 -7.44
CA ALA A 100 15.46 4.83 -8.04
C ALA A 100 16.33 5.17 -9.26
N PRO A 101 17.50 4.53 -9.43
CA PRO A 101 18.34 4.75 -10.60
C PRO A 101 17.57 4.47 -11.90
N GLY A 102 17.60 5.40 -12.84
CA GLY A 102 16.98 5.26 -14.16
C GLY A 102 15.48 5.64 -14.27
N LYS A 103 14.76 5.82 -13.16
CA LYS A 103 13.33 6.23 -13.18
C LYS A 103 13.06 7.35 -12.20
N LYS A 104 13.56 8.55 -12.47
CA LYS A 104 13.26 9.71 -11.63
C LYS A 104 11.84 10.18 -11.89
N MET A 105 11.05 10.25 -10.84
CA MET A 105 9.75 10.91 -10.89
C MET A 105 9.93 12.36 -11.39
N SER A 106 9.08 12.80 -12.32
CA SER A 106 9.13 14.18 -12.82
C SER A 106 8.93 15.19 -11.68
N LYS A 107 9.51 16.38 -11.80
CA LYS A 107 9.30 17.46 -10.81
C LYS A 107 7.80 17.76 -10.59
N LYS A 108 7.00 17.69 -11.66
CA LYS A 108 5.55 17.90 -11.61
C LYS A 108 4.84 16.80 -10.80
N SER A 109 5.19 15.54 -11.02
CA SER A 109 4.61 14.41 -10.30
C SER A 109 5.00 14.44 -8.82
N ARG A 110 6.26 14.77 -8.50
CA ARG A 110 6.74 14.94 -7.14
C ARG A 110 6.01 16.07 -6.40
N LYS A 111 5.80 17.22 -7.08
CA LYS A 111 5.03 18.32 -6.49
C LYS A 111 3.59 17.89 -6.17
N LYS A 112 2.93 17.18 -7.08
CA LYS A 112 1.57 16.66 -6.86
C LYS A 112 1.53 15.66 -5.69
N LEU A 113 2.51 14.77 -5.61
CA LEU A 113 2.59 13.80 -4.52
C LEU A 113 2.81 14.49 -3.17
N ASN A 114 3.74 15.44 -3.09
CA ASN A 114 3.98 16.20 -1.85
C ASN A 114 2.72 16.98 -1.42
N GLN A 115 2.02 17.58 -2.38
CA GLN A 115 0.75 18.26 -2.11
C GLN A 115 -0.28 17.28 -1.56
N PHE A 116 -0.45 16.11 -2.18
CA PHE A 116 -1.35 15.06 -1.70
C PHE A 116 -1.00 14.64 -0.26
N ILE A 117 0.27 14.33 0.02
CA ILE A 117 0.72 13.95 1.36
C ILE A 117 0.37 15.05 2.37
N THR A 118 0.73 16.31 2.08
CA THR A 118 0.46 17.44 3.00
C THR A 118 -1.03 17.66 3.24
N GLU A 119 -1.86 17.46 2.22
CA GLU A 119 -3.29 17.75 2.28
C GLU A 119 -4.10 16.66 2.97
N TYR A 120 -3.67 15.39 2.82
CA TYR A 120 -4.42 14.21 3.28
C TYR A 120 -3.72 13.44 4.40
N ASP A 121 -2.59 13.93 4.92
CA ASP A 121 -1.91 13.30 6.06
C ASP A 121 -2.79 13.25 7.32
N GLY A 122 -2.60 12.22 8.14
CA GLY A 122 -3.27 12.07 9.42
C GLY A 122 -4.72 11.56 9.35
N PHE A 123 -5.19 11.06 8.21
CA PHE A 123 -6.49 10.42 8.13
C PHE A 123 -6.53 9.12 8.96
N THR A 124 -7.70 8.78 9.48
CA THR A 124 -7.93 7.56 10.29
C THR A 124 -8.66 6.48 9.53
N SER A 125 -9.41 6.87 8.49
CA SER A 125 -10.05 5.92 7.59
C SER A 125 -10.25 6.52 6.19
N ILE A 126 -10.43 5.65 5.22
CA ILE A 126 -10.69 6.00 3.84
C ILE A 126 -11.81 5.10 3.31
N LYS A 127 -12.71 5.65 2.51
CA LYS A 127 -13.73 4.86 1.80
C LYS A 127 -13.91 5.34 0.36
N SER A 128 -14.28 4.42 -0.51
CA SER A 128 -14.67 4.74 -1.88
C SER A 128 -16.07 5.36 -1.88
N LEU A 129 -16.24 6.49 -2.57
CA LEU A 129 -17.55 7.08 -2.88
C LEU A 129 -18.00 6.69 -4.29
N SER A 130 -17.05 6.52 -5.20
CA SER A 130 -17.24 6.05 -6.57
C SER A 130 -15.92 5.50 -7.12
N ASN A 131 -15.91 5.04 -8.37
CA ASN A 131 -14.66 4.61 -9.05
C ASN A 131 -13.63 5.72 -9.21
N GLU A 132 -14.05 6.98 -9.05
CA GLU A 132 -13.21 8.16 -9.27
C GLU A 132 -13.15 9.11 -8.06
N GLU A 133 -13.76 8.74 -6.93
CA GLU A 133 -13.81 9.61 -5.76
C GLU A 133 -13.71 8.81 -4.47
N VAL A 134 -12.91 9.32 -3.54
CA VAL A 134 -12.72 8.75 -2.20
C VAL A 134 -12.91 9.83 -1.14
N GLU A 135 -13.32 9.41 0.05
CA GLU A 135 -13.44 10.26 1.24
C GLU A 135 -12.43 9.79 2.29
N PHE A 136 -11.66 10.73 2.81
CA PHE A 136 -10.78 10.56 3.95
C PHE A 136 -11.48 11.09 5.21
N THR A 137 -11.46 10.34 6.28
CA THR A 137 -11.99 10.75 7.60
C THR A 137 -10.84 10.95 8.57
N TYR A 138 -10.91 11.99 9.38
CA TYR A 138 -9.89 12.37 10.36
C TYR A 138 -10.36 12.10 11.80
N LYS A 139 -9.43 12.14 12.74
CA LYS A 139 -9.69 11.84 14.16
C LYS A 139 -10.75 12.76 14.79
N ASP A 140 -10.88 13.99 14.33
CA ASP A 140 -11.89 14.96 14.78
C ASP A 140 -13.27 14.77 14.12
N GLY A 141 -13.42 13.74 13.27
CA GLY A 141 -14.64 13.46 12.52
C GLY A 141 -14.79 14.26 11.22
N SER A 142 -13.87 15.18 10.92
CA SER A 142 -13.89 15.90 9.65
C SER A 142 -13.60 14.98 8.47
N THR A 143 -14.07 15.34 7.28
CA THR A 143 -13.84 14.59 6.05
C THR A 143 -13.31 15.46 4.93
N LYS A 144 -12.54 14.84 4.03
CA LYS A 144 -12.07 15.46 2.77
C LYS A 144 -12.25 14.48 1.62
N ASN A 145 -12.72 14.98 0.49
CA ASN A 145 -12.87 14.20 -0.72
C ASN A 145 -11.72 14.42 -1.70
N LEU A 146 -11.30 13.35 -2.36
CA LEU A 146 -10.32 13.37 -3.43
C LEU A 146 -10.90 12.75 -4.69
N LYS A 147 -10.81 13.48 -5.82
CA LYS A 147 -11.11 12.95 -7.16
C LYS A 147 -9.86 12.33 -7.78
N LEU A 148 -9.96 11.06 -8.14
CA LEU A 148 -8.91 10.24 -8.76
C LEU A 148 -8.95 10.42 -10.30
N LYS A 149 -8.49 11.58 -10.79
CA LYS A 149 -8.40 11.85 -12.24
C LYS A 149 -7.10 11.34 -12.83
#